data_10758b747752d2f0efa0df3d8b38e7dd
#
_entry.id   10758b747752d2f0efa0df3d8b38e7dd
#
_cell.length_a   1.000
_cell.length_b   1.000
_cell.length_c   1.000
_cell.angle_alpha   90.00
_cell.angle_beta   90.00
_cell.angle_gamma   90.00
#
_symmetry.space_group_name_H-M   'P 1'
#
loop_
_entity.id
_entity.type
_entity.pdbx_description
1 polymer ?
#
loop_
_entity_poly.entity_id
_entity_poly.type
_entity_poly.pdbx_seq_one_letter_code
_entity_poly.pdbx_strand_id
1 'polypeptide(L)'
;MKKGVKWSDGKQVTAKDVEFAYEIIANKDSKSQRYTESLADIVGLAEYHEGKSKKISGIEMPDGENGRKVVLHFKQMKPGMLQSGNGYFWECAEPYHYLKDVPFSKLLSSDKVRKSPLFFGPFRVSNIVRGQSVSWERNPYYWRGTPNFKKVVASVVSSSSATQAIKSHKFDIADVVGIKLRMQLILTLLVKFHLVIAT
;
A
#
# COMPACT_ATOMS: atom_id res chain seq x y z
N MET A 1 12.19 -12.31 -0.74
CA MET A 1 11.72 -11.36 -1.79
C MET A 1 12.24 -11.74 -3.17
N LYS A 2 11.56 -11.35 -4.26
CA LYS A 2 12.04 -11.60 -5.63
C LYS A 2 13.31 -10.80 -5.95
N LYS A 3 14.18 -11.33 -6.82
CA LYS A 3 15.38 -10.65 -7.31
C LYS A 3 14.98 -9.45 -8.18
N GLY A 4 15.70 -8.35 -8.07
CA GLY A 4 15.54 -7.19 -8.95
C GLY A 4 14.40 -6.23 -8.60
N VAL A 5 13.69 -6.44 -7.46
CA VAL A 5 12.68 -5.49 -7.01
C VAL A 5 13.38 -4.23 -6.51
N LYS A 6 12.97 -3.07 -7.06
CA LYS A 6 13.56 -1.77 -6.75
C LYS A 6 12.48 -0.76 -6.36
N TRP A 7 12.83 0.16 -5.52
CA TRP A 7 12.08 1.38 -5.26
C TRP A 7 12.06 2.29 -6.50
N SER A 8 11.14 3.22 -6.53
CA SER A 8 10.99 4.17 -7.65
C SER A 8 12.14 5.19 -7.80
N ASP A 9 13.08 5.20 -6.87
CA ASP A 9 14.36 5.92 -6.96
C ASP A 9 15.52 5.04 -7.48
N GLY A 10 15.24 3.78 -7.81
CA GLY A 10 16.21 2.82 -8.34
C GLY A 10 16.95 1.99 -7.31
N LYS A 11 16.83 2.27 -6.00
CA LYS A 11 17.45 1.47 -4.95
C LYS A 11 16.73 0.15 -4.77
N GLN A 12 17.48 -0.90 -4.39
CA GLN A 12 16.90 -2.22 -4.16
C GLN A 12 16.00 -2.25 -2.93
N VAL A 13 14.92 -3.02 -3.02
CA VAL A 13 14.13 -3.41 -1.83
C VAL A 13 14.89 -4.50 -1.09
N THR A 14 15.10 -4.32 0.20
CA THR A 14 15.94 -5.15 1.06
C THR A 14 15.16 -5.78 2.21
N ALA A 15 15.79 -6.70 2.93
CA ALA A 15 15.22 -7.29 4.14
C ALA A 15 14.98 -6.22 5.23
N LYS A 16 15.84 -5.22 5.33
CA LYS A 16 15.67 -4.10 6.26
C LYS A 16 14.42 -3.26 5.96
N ASP A 17 14.04 -3.10 4.71
CA ASP A 17 12.81 -2.38 4.35
C ASP A 17 11.56 -3.12 4.86
N VAL A 18 11.60 -4.45 4.89
CA VAL A 18 10.51 -5.27 5.44
C VAL A 18 10.47 -5.14 6.97
N GLU A 19 11.60 -5.32 7.66
CA GLU A 19 11.68 -5.13 9.13
C GLU A 19 11.21 -3.74 9.52
N PHE A 20 11.64 -2.71 8.80
CA PHE A 20 11.30 -1.32 9.06
C PHE A 20 9.78 -1.05 8.98
N ALA A 21 9.07 -1.74 8.09
CA ALA A 21 7.62 -1.66 8.05
C ALA A 21 6.97 -2.14 9.36
N TYR A 22 7.49 -3.23 9.95
CA TYR A 22 7.03 -3.70 11.26
C TYR A 22 7.44 -2.75 12.40
N GLU A 23 8.64 -2.15 12.32
CA GLU A 23 9.06 -1.12 13.28
C GLU A 23 8.09 0.08 13.25
N ILE A 24 7.70 0.57 12.06
CA ILE A 24 6.71 1.65 11.91
C ILE A 24 5.36 1.24 12.51
N ILE A 25 4.87 0.06 12.19
CA ILE A 25 3.56 -0.41 12.66
C ILE A 25 3.54 -0.58 14.18
N ALA A 26 4.58 -1.17 14.73
CA ALA A 26 4.64 -1.49 16.16
C ALA A 26 5.12 -0.32 17.03
N ASN A 27 5.76 0.69 16.46
CA ASN A 27 6.19 1.85 17.26
C ASN A 27 4.98 2.70 17.67
N LYS A 28 4.77 2.86 18.98
CA LYS A 28 3.64 3.63 19.53
C LYS A 28 3.60 5.10 19.11
N ASP A 29 4.77 5.70 18.85
CA ASP A 29 4.87 7.09 18.44
C ASP A 29 4.44 7.30 16.98
N SER A 30 4.46 6.26 16.15
CA SER A 30 3.97 6.31 14.77
C SER A 30 2.46 6.50 14.67
N LYS A 31 1.72 6.18 15.74
CA LYS A 31 0.24 6.18 15.80
C LYS A 31 -0.39 5.34 14.68
N SER A 32 0.28 4.28 14.27
CA SER A 32 -0.21 3.38 13.24
C SER A 32 -1.47 2.64 13.71
N GLN A 33 -2.51 2.67 12.90
CA GLN A 33 -3.74 1.90 13.12
C GLN A 33 -3.61 0.43 12.65
N ARG A 34 -2.43 0.03 12.17
CA ARG A 34 -2.15 -1.32 11.65
C ARG A 34 -1.66 -2.30 12.72
N TYR A 35 -1.30 -1.80 13.90
CA TYR A 35 -0.96 -2.66 15.01
C TYR A 35 -2.20 -3.40 15.51
N THR A 36 -2.16 -4.72 15.52
CA THR A 36 -3.26 -5.60 15.93
C THR A 36 -2.74 -6.67 16.88
N GLU A 37 -3.65 -7.27 17.67
CA GLU A 37 -3.30 -8.42 18.51
C GLU A 37 -2.78 -9.61 17.71
N SER A 38 -3.31 -9.82 16.49
CA SER A 38 -2.83 -10.88 15.60
C SER A 38 -1.39 -10.65 15.15
N LEU A 39 -1.01 -9.39 14.88
CA LEU A 39 0.34 -9.03 14.51
C LEU A 39 1.30 -9.19 15.69
N ALA A 40 0.83 -8.97 16.93
CA ALA A 40 1.57 -9.13 18.16
C ALA A 40 1.94 -10.60 18.49
N ASP A 41 1.42 -11.57 17.73
CA ASP A 41 1.89 -12.97 17.77
C ASP A 41 3.31 -13.15 17.21
N ILE A 42 3.84 -12.17 16.46
CA ILE A 42 5.27 -12.16 16.09
C ILE A 42 6.10 -11.98 17.36
N VAL A 43 7.07 -12.86 17.55
CA VAL A 43 7.94 -12.86 18.75
C VAL A 43 8.65 -11.50 18.88
N GLY A 44 8.57 -10.90 20.06
CA GLY A 44 9.22 -9.62 20.36
C GLY A 44 8.49 -8.38 19.84
N LEU A 45 7.42 -8.51 19.06
CA LEU A 45 6.70 -7.35 18.52
C LEU A 45 5.96 -6.57 19.62
N ALA A 46 5.31 -7.28 20.56
CA ALA A 46 4.62 -6.67 21.69
C ALA A 46 5.61 -5.95 22.62
N GLU A 47 6.74 -6.57 22.91
CA GLU A 47 7.81 -6.00 23.73
C GLU A 47 8.40 -4.73 23.09
N TYR A 48 8.53 -4.72 21.75
CA TYR A 48 8.92 -3.53 21.01
C TYR A 48 7.86 -2.42 21.09
N HIS A 49 6.59 -2.78 20.91
CA HIS A 49 5.47 -1.84 21.02
C HIS A 49 5.40 -1.17 22.39
N GLU A 50 5.60 -1.93 23.45
CA GLU A 50 5.62 -1.44 24.81
C GLU A 50 6.89 -0.64 25.19
N GLY A 51 7.88 -0.62 24.30
CA GLY A 51 9.18 0.04 24.54
C GLY A 51 10.13 -0.74 25.45
N LYS A 52 9.83 -2.01 25.72
CA LYS A 52 10.68 -2.91 26.51
C LYS A 52 11.87 -3.44 25.71
N SER A 53 11.79 -3.42 24.40
CA SER A 53 12.86 -3.82 23.48
C SER A 53 13.07 -2.78 22.40
N LYS A 54 14.33 -2.65 21.94
CA LYS A 54 14.68 -1.81 20.78
C LYS A 54 14.65 -2.56 19.46
N LYS A 55 14.40 -3.87 19.47
CA LYS A 55 14.37 -4.75 18.30
C LYS A 55 13.21 -5.72 18.40
N ILE A 56 12.69 -6.13 17.26
CA ILE A 56 11.66 -7.18 17.12
C ILE A 56 12.41 -8.50 16.92
N SER A 57 12.57 -9.27 18.01
CA SER A 57 13.41 -10.48 17.99
C SER A 57 12.90 -11.59 17.07
N GLY A 58 11.63 -11.59 16.75
CA GLY A 58 11.02 -12.56 15.83
C GLY A 58 11.18 -12.24 14.34
N ILE A 59 11.91 -11.17 14.00
CA ILE A 59 12.24 -10.85 12.61
C ILE A 59 13.71 -11.16 12.37
N GLU A 60 13.97 -12.18 11.56
CA GLU A 60 15.33 -12.61 11.22
C GLU A 60 15.63 -12.31 9.75
N MET A 61 16.84 -11.87 9.50
CA MET A 61 17.38 -11.58 8.16
C MET A 61 18.62 -12.46 7.90
N PRO A 62 18.45 -13.72 7.50
CA PRO A 62 19.55 -14.67 7.37
C PRO A 62 20.66 -14.25 6.40
N ASP A 63 20.29 -13.48 5.36
CA ASP A 63 21.22 -12.94 4.37
C ASP A 63 21.68 -11.50 4.72
N GLY A 64 21.45 -11.05 5.96
CA GLY A 64 21.73 -9.69 6.42
C GLY A 64 20.68 -8.66 5.97
N GLU A 65 20.83 -7.42 6.45
CA GLU A 65 19.89 -6.31 6.22
C GLU A 65 19.69 -5.99 4.72
N ASN A 66 20.76 -6.09 3.92
CA ASN A 66 20.74 -5.88 2.48
C ASN A 66 20.29 -7.12 1.69
N GLY A 67 20.03 -8.22 2.39
CA GLY A 67 19.56 -9.48 1.83
C GLY A 67 18.12 -9.41 1.34
N ARG A 68 17.62 -10.57 0.91
CA ARG A 68 16.26 -10.70 0.36
C ARG A 68 15.39 -11.73 1.10
N LYS A 69 15.94 -12.34 2.14
CA LYS A 69 15.23 -13.31 2.96
C LYS A 69 14.88 -12.68 4.29
N VAL A 70 13.61 -12.78 4.66
CA VAL A 70 13.10 -12.43 5.97
C VAL A 70 12.35 -13.63 6.51
N VAL A 71 12.62 -13.98 7.74
CA VAL A 71 11.93 -15.06 8.47
C VAL A 71 11.18 -14.40 9.61
N LEU A 72 9.90 -14.72 9.72
CA LEU A 72 9.04 -14.27 10.81
C LEU A 72 8.79 -15.43 11.75
N HIS A 73 9.15 -15.27 13.00
CA HIS A 73 8.91 -16.24 14.06
C HIS A 73 7.66 -15.84 14.83
N PHE A 74 6.68 -16.74 14.90
CA PHE A 74 5.43 -16.53 15.62
C PHE A 74 5.44 -17.33 16.93
N LYS A 75 4.76 -16.81 17.95
CA LYS A 75 4.59 -17.48 19.24
C LYS A 75 3.84 -18.79 19.10
N GLN A 76 2.88 -18.83 18.16
CA GLN A 76 2.11 -20.03 17.83
C GLN A 76 1.56 -19.95 16.40
N MET A 77 1.38 -21.10 15.77
CA MET A 77 0.67 -21.20 14.50
C MET A 77 -0.83 -21.25 14.73
N LYS A 78 -1.58 -20.42 14.02
CA LYS A 78 -3.05 -20.38 14.10
C LYS A 78 -3.66 -20.73 12.73
N PRO A 79 -4.83 -21.37 12.70
CA PRO A 79 -5.55 -21.61 11.45
C PRO A 79 -5.78 -20.30 10.68
N GLY A 80 -5.60 -20.34 9.36
CA GLY A 80 -5.86 -19.20 8.49
C GLY A 80 -4.78 -18.11 8.48
N MET A 81 -3.65 -18.26 9.16
CA MET A 81 -2.57 -17.24 9.18
C MET A 81 -2.08 -16.85 7.79
N LEU A 82 -2.07 -17.79 6.84
CA LEU A 82 -1.61 -17.54 5.47
C LEU A 82 -2.70 -16.98 4.55
N GLN A 83 -3.90 -16.77 5.04
CA GLN A 83 -4.96 -16.11 4.27
C GLN A 83 -4.76 -14.60 4.30
N SER A 84 -4.86 -13.96 3.13
CA SER A 84 -4.76 -12.52 3.01
C SER A 84 -5.81 -11.79 3.88
N GLY A 85 -5.39 -10.71 4.52
CA GLY A 85 -6.28 -9.86 5.31
C GLY A 85 -6.50 -10.29 6.77
N ASN A 86 -5.89 -11.37 7.23
CA ASN A 86 -6.06 -11.85 8.62
C ASN A 86 -5.28 -11.04 9.67
N GLY A 87 -4.43 -10.09 9.25
CA GLY A 87 -3.70 -9.21 10.16
C GLY A 87 -2.54 -9.86 10.92
N TYR A 88 -2.17 -11.10 10.59
CA TYR A 88 -1.04 -11.79 11.23
C TYR A 88 0.32 -11.34 10.73
N PHE A 89 0.40 -10.84 9.51
CA PHE A 89 1.63 -10.30 8.95
C PHE A 89 1.35 -9.14 8.00
N TRP A 90 2.37 -8.33 7.78
CA TRP A 90 2.32 -7.19 6.89
C TRP A 90 3.10 -7.49 5.61
N GLU A 91 2.46 -7.31 4.46
CA GLU A 91 2.99 -7.74 3.16
C GLU A 91 3.81 -6.66 2.45
N CYS A 92 3.78 -5.42 2.94
CA CYS A 92 4.44 -4.28 2.31
C CYS A 92 5.75 -3.97 3.02
N ALA A 93 6.76 -3.61 2.23
CA ALA A 93 8.01 -3.03 2.72
C ALA A 93 7.89 -1.49 2.78
N GLU A 94 8.69 -0.86 3.62
CA GLU A 94 8.81 0.59 3.70
C GLU A 94 10.26 1.02 3.44
N PRO A 95 10.52 2.08 2.66
CA PRO A 95 11.86 2.42 2.20
C PRO A 95 12.75 2.96 3.33
N TYR A 96 13.41 2.06 4.05
CA TYR A 96 14.27 2.40 5.18
C TYR A 96 15.30 3.47 4.82
N HIS A 97 16.02 3.32 3.71
CA HIS A 97 17.02 4.29 3.28
C HIS A 97 16.48 5.71 3.10
N TYR A 98 15.19 5.84 2.82
CA TYR A 98 14.54 7.13 2.56
C TYR A 98 13.91 7.73 3.81
N LEU A 99 13.38 6.88 4.71
CA LEU A 99 12.58 7.29 5.85
C LEU A 99 13.31 7.22 7.20
N LYS A 100 14.45 6.52 7.31
CA LYS A 100 15.14 6.24 8.58
C LYS A 100 15.43 7.47 9.44
N ASP A 101 15.64 8.63 8.82
CA ASP A 101 15.98 9.88 9.53
C ASP A 101 14.71 10.69 9.90
N VAL A 102 13.51 10.18 9.58
CA VAL A 102 12.24 10.80 9.95
C VAL A 102 11.77 10.20 11.28
N PRO A 103 11.59 10.99 12.34
CA PRO A 103 11.02 10.47 13.59
C PRO A 103 9.68 9.77 13.37
N PHE A 104 9.43 8.66 14.03
CA PHE A 104 8.19 7.89 13.89
C PHE A 104 6.94 8.75 14.13
N SER A 105 6.98 9.62 15.12
CA SER A 105 5.88 10.56 15.43
C SER A 105 5.55 11.55 14.30
N LYS A 106 6.48 11.78 13.37
CA LYS A 106 6.35 12.71 12.25
C LYS A 106 6.20 12.02 10.89
N LEU A 107 6.28 10.70 10.82
CA LEU A 107 6.21 9.97 9.55
C LEU A 107 4.96 10.32 8.75
N LEU A 108 3.77 10.22 9.35
CA LEU A 108 2.49 10.47 8.68
C LEU A 108 2.30 11.92 8.21
N SER A 109 3.06 12.86 8.76
CA SER A 109 3.00 14.29 8.38
C SER A 109 4.16 14.72 7.50
N SER A 110 5.18 13.88 7.31
CA SER A 110 6.39 14.23 6.56
C SER A 110 6.10 14.43 5.07
N ASP A 111 6.81 15.35 4.46
CA ASP A 111 6.75 15.58 3.01
C ASP A 111 7.21 14.36 2.21
N LYS A 112 8.14 13.58 2.74
CA LYS A 112 8.59 12.31 2.13
C LYS A 112 7.44 11.33 1.93
N VAL A 113 6.51 11.25 2.89
CA VAL A 113 5.32 10.37 2.82
C VAL A 113 4.17 11.07 2.09
N ARG A 114 3.97 12.36 2.31
CA ARG A 114 2.80 13.09 1.83
C ARG A 114 2.93 13.66 0.42
N LYS A 115 4.15 14.01 -0.02
CA LYS A 115 4.38 14.66 -1.31
C LYS A 115 5.20 13.81 -2.26
N SER A 116 6.16 13.04 -1.75
CA SER A 116 7.15 12.32 -2.55
C SER A 116 7.35 10.87 -2.09
N PRO A 117 6.27 10.08 -1.88
CA PRO A 117 6.42 8.69 -1.43
C PRO A 117 7.12 7.84 -2.50
N LEU A 118 7.95 6.88 -2.04
CA LEU A 118 8.55 5.89 -2.91
C LEU A 118 7.67 4.65 -3.02
N PHE A 119 7.68 4.04 -4.19
CA PHE A 119 6.92 2.83 -4.50
C PHE A 119 7.81 1.80 -5.21
N PHE A 120 7.50 0.52 -5.08
CA PHE A 120 8.11 -0.57 -5.86
C PHE A 120 7.12 -1.24 -6.81
N GLY A 121 5.91 -0.68 -6.91
CA GLY A 121 4.85 -1.11 -7.83
C GLY A 121 5.05 -0.57 -9.27
N PRO A 122 4.06 -0.84 -10.16
CA PRO A 122 4.12 -0.47 -11.58
C PRO A 122 4.12 1.04 -11.83
N PHE A 123 3.65 1.82 -10.89
CA PHE A 123 3.54 3.28 -10.99
C PHE A 123 4.22 3.96 -9.81
N ARG A 124 4.69 5.19 -10.03
CA ARG A 124 5.17 6.10 -8.99
C ARG A 124 4.37 7.40 -9.02
N VAL A 125 4.25 8.08 -7.91
CA VAL A 125 3.59 9.39 -7.85
C VAL A 125 4.41 10.40 -8.66
N SER A 126 3.71 11.12 -9.54
CA SER A 126 4.30 12.22 -10.32
C SER A 126 3.78 13.59 -9.88
N ASN A 127 2.55 13.66 -9.34
CA ASN A 127 1.97 14.90 -8.83
C ASN A 127 0.86 14.63 -7.81
N ILE A 128 0.80 15.46 -6.79
CA ILE A 128 -0.30 15.46 -5.79
C ILE A 128 -0.86 16.87 -5.71
N VAL A 129 -2.15 17.01 -6.05
CA VAL A 129 -2.92 18.22 -5.81
C VAL A 129 -3.87 17.95 -4.64
N ARG A 130 -3.52 18.50 -3.47
CA ARG A 130 -4.21 18.19 -2.21
C ARG A 130 -5.71 18.47 -2.32
N GLY A 131 -6.53 17.49 -1.94
CA GLY A 131 -8.00 17.58 -1.99
C GLY A 131 -8.58 17.47 -3.40
N GLN A 132 -7.77 17.33 -4.45
CA GLN A 132 -8.24 17.29 -5.84
C GLN A 132 -7.85 16.03 -6.57
N SER A 133 -6.54 15.75 -6.68
CA SER A 133 -6.08 14.61 -7.47
C SER A 133 -4.70 14.12 -7.08
N VAL A 134 -4.43 12.86 -7.41
CA VAL A 134 -3.10 12.26 -7.43
C VAL A 134 -2.84 11.71 -8.81
N SER A 135 -1.69 12.04 -9.37
CA SER A 135 -1.23 11.52 -10.66
C SER A 135 -0.06 10.57 -10.44
N TRP A 136 -0.08 9.48 -11.18
CA TRP A 136 1.00 8.51 -11.23
C TRP A 136 1.51 8.36 -12.66
N GLU A 137 2.80 8.10 -12.79
CA GLU A 137 3.45 7.74 -14.03
C GLU A 137 4.13 6.37 -13.91
N ARG A 138 4.53 5.78 -15.03
CA ARG A 138 5.25 4.51 -15.04
C ARG A 138 6.46 4.56 -14.13
N ASN A 139 6.63 3.53 -13.30
CA ASN A 139 7.86 3.31 -12.56
C ASN A 139 8.89 2.63 -13.49
N PRO A 140 9.99 3.31 -13.86
CA PRO A 140 10.99 2.75 -14.79
C PRO A 140 11.72 1.53 -14.20
N TYR A 141 11.66 1.36 -12.88
CA TYR A 141 12.32 0.26 -12.16
C TYR A 141 11.37 -0.89 -11.83
N TYR A 142 10.16 -0.91 -12.41
CA TYR A 142 9.20 -1.97 -12.12
C TYR A 142 9.68 -3.31 -12.63
N TRP A 143 9.79 -4.29 -11.74
CA TRP A 143 10.42 -5.60 -11.97
C TRP A 143 9.66 -6.54 -12.91
N ARG A 144 8.39 -6.26 -13.25
CA ARG A 144 7.57 -7.04 -14.19
C ARG A 144 7.54 -6.45 -15.59
N GLY A 145 8.39 -5.46 -15.89
CA GLY A 145 8.43 -4.80 -17.19
C GLY A 145 7.61 -3.52 -17.25
N THR A 146 7.46 -2.97 -18.43
CA THR A 146 6.79 -1.67 -18.63
C THR A 146 5.27 -1.80 -18.51
N PRO A 147 4.61 -1.06 -17.62
CA PRO A 147 3.16 -1.03 -17.54
C PRO A 147 2.51 -0.53 -18.84
N ASN A 148 1.32 -1.02 -19.18
CA ASN A 148 0.61 -0.62 -20.41
C ASN A 148 0.21 0.86 -20.40
N PHE A 149 -0.34 1.36 -19.27
CA PHE A 149 -0.73 2.75 -19.15
C PHE A 149 0.48 3.65 -18.87
N LYS A 150 0.58 4.80 -19.54
CA LYS A 150 1.62 5.79 -19.31
C LYS A 150 1.39 6.58 -18.02
N LYS A 151 0.12 6.87 -17.74
CA LYS A 151 -0.30 7.72 -16.62
C LYS A 151 -1.61 7.19 -16.04
N VAL A 152 -1.74 7.29 -14.72
CA VAL A 152 -2.99 7.03 -13.98
C VAL A 152 -3.28 8.28 -13.17
N VAL A 153 -4.54 8.70 -13.13
CA VAL A 153 -4.97 9.86 -12.33
C VAL A 153 -6.15 9.45 -11.47
N ALA A 154 -6.04 9.60 -10.16
CA ALA A 154 -7.19 9.53 -9.27
C ALA A 154 -7.65 10.95 -8.93
N SER A 155 -8.93 11.22 -9.14
CA SER A 155 -9.54 12.51 -8.84
C SER A 155 -10.55 12.38 -7.70
N VAL A 156 -10.56 13.36 -6.81
CA VAL A 156 -11.57 13.46 -5.76
C VAL A 156 -12.83 14.07 -6.36
N VAL A 157 -13.96 13.38 -6.19
CA VAL A 157 -15.26 13.82 -6.70
C VAL A 157 -16.25 13.82 -5.55
N SER A 158 -17.09 14.84 -5.46
CA SER A 158 -18.17 14.87 -4.46
C SER A 158 -19.23 13.80 -4.79
N SER A 159 -19.86 13.24 -3.78
CA SER A 159 -20.92 12.25 -3.95
C SER A 159 -22.08 12.77 -4.82
N SER A 160 -22.40 14.08 -4.75
CA SER A 160 -23.44 14.71 -5.55
C SER A 160 -23.10 14.80 -7.03
N SER A 161 -21.81 14.95 -7.39
CA SER A 161 -21.37 15.05 -8.78
C SER A 161 -20.91 13.72 -9.38
N ALA A 162 -20.73 12.69 -8.56
CA ALA A 162 -20.19 11.40 -8.99
C ALA A 162 -21.05 10.74 -10.09
N THR A 163 -22.38 10.73 -9.91
CA THR A 163 -23.33 10.15 -10.91
C THR A 163 -23.21 10.82 -12.26
N GLN A 164 -23.14 12.17 -12.27
CA GLN A 164 -23.03 12.93 -13.52
C GLN A 164 -21.67 12.71 -14.18
N ALA A 165 -20.60 12.67 -13.40
CA ALA A 165 -19.25 12.43 -13.90
C ALA A 165 -19.10 11.03 -14.54
N ILE A 166 -19.76 10.01 -13.98
CA ILE A 166 -19.80 8.66 -14.55
C ILE A 166 -20.63 8.65 -15.86
N LYS A 167 -21.79 9.26 -15.86
CA LYS A 167 -22.65 9.34 -17.06
C LYS A 167 -21.99 10.08 -18.23
N SER A 168 -21.19 11.09 -17.94
CA SER A 168 -20.44 11.86 -18.95
C SER A 168 -19.11 11.22 -19.35
N HIS A 169 -18.83 9.98 -18.91
CA HIS A 169 -17.58 9.26 -19.18
C HIS A 169 -16.30 10.04 -18.78
N LYS A 170 -16.41 10.83 -17.72
CA LYS A 170 -15.26 11.60 -17.20
C LYS A 170 -14.19 10.71 -16.57
N PHE A 171 -14.54 9.49 -16.18
CA PHE A 171 -13.67 8.49 -15.58
C PHE A 171 -13.76 7.17 -16.33
N ASP A 172 -12.61 6.50 -16.47
CA ASP A 172 -12.53 5.14 -17.01
C ASP A 172 -12.92 4.09 -15.96
N ILE A 173 -12.59 4.38 -14.67
CA ILE A 173 -12.89 3.53 -13.52
C ILE A 173 -13.44 4.41 -12.41
N ALA A 174 -14.50 3.97 -11.75
CA ALA A 174 -15.06 4.64 -10.59
C ALA A 174 -15.37 3.62 -9.48
N ASP A 175 -14.98 3.95 -8.24
CA ASP A 175 -15.47 3.22 -7.07
C ASP A 175 -16.82 3.80 -6.64
N VAL A 176 -17.83 2.95 -6.64
CA VAL A 176 -19.22 3.36 -6.41
C VAL A 176 -19.67 2.87 -5.04
N VAL A 177 -19.82 3.80 -4.13
CA VAL A 177 -20.34 3.56 -2.78
C VAL A 177 -21.82 3.92 -2.75
N GLY A 178 -22.67 2.95 -2.45
CA GLY A 178 -24.12 3.13 -2.29
C GLY A 178 -24.97 2.38 -3.30
N ILE A 179 -26.07 1.78 -2.81
CA ILE A 179 -26.95 0.90 -3.59
C ILE A 179 -27.61 1.64 -4.76
N LYS A 180 -28.05 2.88 -4.55
CA LYS A 180 -28.74 3.68 -5.56
C LYS A 180 -27.90 3.98 -6.80
N LEU A 181 -26.60 4.23 -6.58
CA LEU A 181 -25.65 4.51 -7.67
C LEU A 181 -25.27 3.23 -8.42
N ARG A 182 -25.12 2.10 -7.71
CA ARG A 182 -24.88 0.79 -8.31
C ARG A 182 -26.02 0.35 -9.21
N MET A 183 -27.26 0.50 -8.78
CA MET A 183 -28.43 0.18 -9.58
C MET A 183 -28.54 1.04 -10.86
N GLN A 184 -28.24 2.32 -10.78
CA GLN A 184 -28.27 3.23 -11.93
C GLN A 184 -27.17 2.89 -12.96
N LEU A 185 -25.98 2.48 -12.53
CA LEU A 185 -24.91 2.00 -13.40
C LEU A 185 -25.26 0.69 -14.08
N ILE A 186 -25.83 -0.26 -13.35
CA ILE A 186 -26.28 -1.55 -13.89
C ILE A 186 -27.36 -1.33 -14.94
N LEU A 187 -28.36 -0.48 -14.70
CA LEU A 187 -29.39 -0.14 -15.67
C LEU A 187 -28.81 0.53 -16.92
N THR A 188 -27.85 1.44 -16.76
CA THR A 188 -27.20 2.12 -17.90
C THR A 188 -26.37 1.15 -18.73
N LEU A 189 -25.67 0.20 -18.10
CA LEU A 189 -24.92 -0.86 -18.79
C LEU A 189 -25.84 -1.85 -19.46
N LEU A 190 -26.93 -2.29 -18.82
CA LEU A 190 -27.93 -3.20 -19.41
C LEU A 190 -28.62 -2.59 -20.62
N VAL A 191 -28.95 -1.31 -20.59
CA VAL A 191 -29.52 -0.61 -21.75
C VAL A 191 -28.53 -0.56 -22.91
N LYS A 192 -27.24 -0.30 -22.67
CA LYS A 192 -26.21 -0.37 -23.72
C LYS A 192 -26.01 -1.77 -24.28
N PHE A 193 -26.05 -2.81 -23.46
CA PHE A 193 -25.95 -4.20 -23.93
C PHE A 193 -27.19 -4.65 -24.70
N HIS A 194 -28.39 -4.19 -24.36
CA HIS A 194 -29.60 -4.50 -25.12
C HIS A 194 -29.64 -3.83 -26.52
N LEU A 195 -29.05 -2.64 -26.64
CA LEU A 195 -28.96 -1.96 -27.95
C LEU A 195 -27.94 -2.61 -28.90
N VAL A 196 -26.95 -3.33 -28.37
CA VAL A 196 -25.93 -4.05 -29.16
C VAL A 196 -26.44 -5.44 -29.64
N ILE A 197 -27.45 -5.99 -28.96
CA ILE A 197 -28.04 -7.29 -29.35
C ILE A 197 -29.23 -7.12 -30.36
N ALA A 198 -29.70 -5.90 -30.54
CA ALA A 198 -30.84 -5.59 -31.43
C ALA A 198 -30.43 -5.01 -32.81
N THR A 199 -29.15 -5.00 -33.14
CA THR A 199 -28.58 -4.70 -34.46
C THR A 199 -27.78 -5.89 -34.99
#